data_87d179c260db361324e6ec67e13ec6ac
#
_entry.id   87d179c260db361324e6ec67e13ec6ac
#
_cell.length_a   1.000
_cell.length_b   1.000
_cell.length_c   1.000
_cell.angle_alpha   90.00
_cell.angle_beta   90.00
_cell.angle_gamma   90.00
#
_symmetry.space_group_name_H-M   'P 1'
#
loop_
_entity.id
_entity.type
_entity.pdbx_description
1 polymer ?
#
loop_
_entity_poly.entity_id
_entity_poly.type
_entity_poly.pdbx_seq_one_letter_code
_entity_poly.pdbx_strand_id
1 'polypeptide(L)'
;VQNPGIPIIIGGGGPKRTPNLAARFADEFNLPFRPPDSFREQVGRVSQACESIGRDPESIIFSVAQIVCVSDSEKEFTKRAERIGRSPTELRENGVAGMPDEAVSRILAFQEAGATRIYLQVLDEDDLDHVTFIAESIAPLLQGGADA
;
A
#
# COMPACT_ATOMS: atom_id res chain seq x y z
N VAL A 1 -17.47 -22.94 12.36
CA VAL A 1 -17.62 -21.48 12.21
C VAL A 1 -16.36 -20.82 12.78
N GLN A 2 -15.72 -19.94 12.00
CA GLN A 2 -14.50 -19.24 12.43
C GLN A 2 -14.85 -18.28 13.59
N ASN A 3 -14.03 -18.28 14.65
CA ASN A 3 -14.16 -17.33 15.74
C ASN A 3 -12.76 -16.73 16.05
N PRO A 4 -12.52 -15.43 15.86
CA PRO A 4 -13.50 -14.45 15.38
C PRO A 4 -13.98 -14.72 13.96
N GLY A 5 -15.01 -14.02 13.46
CA GLY A 5 -15.55 -14.15 12.11
C GLY A 5 -14.51 -13.88 11.02
N ILE A 6 -14.91 -13.98 9.76
CA ILE A 6 -14.04 -13.66 8.61
C ILE A 6 -13.79 -12.14 8.60
N PRO A 7 -12.51 -11.69 8.58
CA PRO A 7 -12.20 -10.27 8.50
C PRO A 7 -12.76 -9.61 7.22
N ILE A 8 -13.32 -8.42 7.37
CA ILE A 8 -13.95 -7.67 6.28
C ILE A 8 -13.03 -6.53 5.85
N ILE A 9 -12.62 -6.53 4.58
CA ILE A 9 -11.88 -5.43 3.98
C ILE A 9 -12.85 -4.55 3.19
N ILE A 10 -12.88 -3.26 3.50
CA ILE A 10 -13.66 -2.27 2.74
C ILE A 10 -12.69 -1.32 2.05
N GLY A 11 -12.86 -1.15 0.73
CA GLY A 11 -12.02 -0.27 -0.08
C GLY A 11 -12.80 0.81 -0.80
N GLY A 12 -12.08 1.85 -1.21
CA GLY A 12 -12.58 2.88 -2.11
C GLY A 12 -12.37 4.31 -1.64
N GLY A 13 -12.33 5.24 -2.62
CA GLY A 13 -12.02 6.67 -2.42
C GLY A 13 -13.23 7.59 -2.26
N GLY A 14 -14.43 7.05 -2.06
CA GLY A 14 -15.64 7.88 -1.88
C GLY A 14 -15.59 8.75 -0.63
N PRO A 15 -16.06 10.03 -0.68
CA PRO A 15 -15.85 10.98 0.41
C PRO A 15 -16.77 10.77 1.63
N LYS A 16 -17.88 10.06 1.48
CA LYS A 16 -18.88 9.91 2.56
C LYS A 16 -19.31 8.45 2.79
N ARG A 17 -19.76 7.76 1.73
CA ARG A 17 -20.33 6.42 1.86
C ARG A 17 -19.30 5.39 2.29
N THR A 18 -18.12 5.42 1.67
CA THR A 18 -17.03 4.48 1.97
C THR A 18 -16.53 4.62 3.41
N PRO A 19 -16.20 5.84 3.92
CA PRO A 19 -15.81 6.00 5.32
C PRO A 19 -16.87 5.49 6.31
N ASN A 20 -18.14 5.78 6.08
CA ASN A 20 -19.22 5.32 6.96
C ASN A 20 -19.39 3.79 6.97
N LEU A 21 -19.20 3.14 5.82
CA LEU A 21 -19.23 1.67 5.73
C LEU A 21 -18.01 1.06 6.43
N ALA A 22 -16.82 1.63 6.21
CA ALA A 22 -15.59 1.18 6.86
C ALA A 22 -15.72 1.30 8.39
N ALA A 23 -16.15 2.44 8.89
CA ALA A 23 -16.35 2.66 10.32
C ALA A 23 -17.30 1.64 10.96
N ARG A 24 -18.33 1.20 10.25
CA ARG A 24 -19.34 0.27 10.78
C ARG A 24 -18.97 -1.20 10.70
N PHE A 25 -18.21 -1.61 9.67
CA PHE A 25 -18.11 -3.02 9.30
C PHE A 25 -16.69 -3.51 9.01
N ALA A 26 -15.70 -2.61 8.79
CA ALA A 26 -14.39 -3.03 8.35
C ALA A 26 -13.49 -3.46 9.52
N ASP A 27 -12.77 -4.55 9.34
CA ASP A 27 -11.56 -4.90 10.10
C ASP A 27 -10.34 -4.24 9.45
N GLU A 28 -10.41 -3.99 8.13
CA GLU A 28 -9.37 -3.33 7.36
C GLU A 28 -9.98 -2.38 6.32
N PHE A 29 -9.43 -1.17 6.23
CA PHE A 29 -9.74 -0.22 5.17
C PHE A 29 -8.58 -0.16 4.18
N ASN A 30 -8.86 -0.39 2.87
CA ASN A 30 -7.87 -0.37 1.81
C ASN A 30 -8.14 0.75 0.79
N LEU A 31 -7.14 1.57 0.48
CA LEU A 31 -7.19 2.54 -0.61
C LEU A 31 -6.14 2.20 -1.67
N PRO A 32 -6.52 1.50 -2.78
CA PRO A 32 -5.56 1.11 -3.79
C PRO A 32 -5.20 2.23 -4.76
N PHE A 33 -3.97 2.22 -5.27
CA PHE A 33 -3.50 3.01 -6.42
C PHE A 33 -3.72 4.52 -6.28
N ARG A 34 -3.48 5.06 -5.09
CA ARG A 34 -3.54 6.50 -4.81
C ARG A 34 -2.23 6.98 -4.19
N PRO A 35 -1.85 8.25 -4.40
CA PRO A 35 -0.67 8.80 -3.76
C PRO A 35 -0.84 8.95 -2.24
N PRO A 36 0.27 9.07 -1.47
CA PRO A 36 0.24 9.17 -0.01
C PRO A 36 -0.69 10.27 0.53
N ASP A 37 -0.74 11.44 -0.09
CA ASP A 37 -1.60 12.53 0.37
C ASP A 37 -3.08 12.20 0.26
N SER A 38 -3.50 11.56 -0.85
CA SER A 38 -4.88 11.09 -1.00
C SER A 38 -5.22 9.98 -0.01
N PHE A 39 -4.23 9.14 0.32
CA PHE A 39 -4.38 8.10 1.34
C PHE A 39 -4.58 8.74 2.73
N ARG A 40 -3.73 9.68 3.11
CA ARG A 40 -3.82 10.44 4.38
C ARG A 40 -5.19 11.09 4.55
N GLU A 41 -5.68 11.76 3.51
CA GLU A 41 -7.00 12.39 3.52
C GLU A 41 -8.12 11.37 3.77
N GLN A 42 -8.03 10.20 3.11
CA GLN A 42 -9.06 9.17 3.26
C GLN A 42 -8.98 8.46 4.62
N VAL A 43 -7.80 8.24 5.17
CA VAL A 43 -7.60 7.78 6.56
C VAL A 43 -8.31 8.73 7.53
N GLY A 44 -8.08 10.03 7.40
CA GLY A 44 -8.75 11.04 8.24
C GLY A 44 -10.28 10.98 8.17
N ARG A 45 -10.83 10.76 6.96
CA ARG A 45 -12.29 10.61 6.78
C ARG A 45 -12.84 9.35 7.45
N VAL A 46 -12.12 8.23 7.37
CA VAL A 46 -12.51 6.98 8.03
C VAL A 46 -12.42 7.13 9.55
N SER A 47 -11.33 7.71 10.06
CA SER A 47 -11.15 7.98 11.48
C SER A 47 -12.27 8.84 12.06
N GLN A 48 -12.60 9.95 11.40
CA GLN A 48 -13.72 10.80 11.79
C GLN A 48 -15.07 10.06 11.78
N ALA A 49 -15.28 9.17 10.80
CA ALA A 49 -16.49 8.36 10.75
C ALA A 49 -16.54 7.35 11.92
N CYS A 50 -15.40 6.77 12.32
CA CYS A 50 -15.30 5.90 13.50
C CYS A 50 -15.65 6.67 14.79
N GLU A 51 -15.03 7.82 15.00
CA GLU A 51 -15.29 8.68 16.15
C GLU A 51 -16.76 9.07 16.26
N SER A 52 -17.42 9.36 15.13
CA SER A 52 -18.84 9.75 15.09
C SER A 52 -19.80 8.67 15.60
N ILE A 53 -19.37 7.41 15.62
CA ILE A 53 -20.14 6.25 16.11
C ILE A 53 -19.55 5.64 17.38
N GLY A 54 -18.55 6.29 17.99
CA GLY A 54 -17.90 5.81 19.21
C GLY A 54 -16.97 4.61 19.01
N ARG A 55 -16.49 4.36 17.78
CA ARG A 55 -15.52 3.33 17.49
C ARG A 55 -14.11 3.90 17.50
N ASP A 56 -13.18 3.19 18.13
CA ASP A 56 -11.76 3.54 18.08
C ASP A 56 -11.22 3.36 16.65
N PRO A 57 -10.67 4.42 16.01
CA PRO A 57 -10.05 4.32 14.69
C PRO A 57 -8.87 3.32 14.64
N GLU A 58 -8.12 3.15 15.74
CA GLU A 58 -7.00 2.22 15.83
C GLU A 58 -7.43 0.75 15.77
N SER A 59 -8.72 0.47 15.93
CA SER A 59 -9.28 -0.87 15.72
C SER A 59 -9.36 -1.29 14.26
N ILE A 60 -9.05 -0.38 13.31
CA ILE A 60 -9.07 -0.65 11.87
C ILE A 60 -7.62 -0.68 11.34
N ILE A 61 -7.27 -1.71 10.59
CA ILE A 61 -6.02 -1.74 9.84
C ILE A 61 -6.17 -0.82 8.63
N PHE A 62 -5.31 0.19 8.51
CA PHE A 62 -5.25 1.04 7.32
C PHE A 62 -4.21 0.49 6.35
N SER A 63 -4.66 0.07 5.18
CA SER A 63 -3.80 -0.54 4.16
C SER A 63 -3.87 0.15 2.82
N VAL A 64 -2.79 0.03 2.07
CA VAL A 64 -2.68 0.51 0.69
C VAL A 64 -2.23 -0.62 -0.22
N ALA A 65 -2.72 -0.64 -1.47
CA ALA A 65 -2.22 -1.52 -2.51
C ALA A 65 -1.55 -0.68 -3.61
N GLN A 66 -0.35 -1.08 -4.02
CA GLN A 66 0.44 -0.39 -5.05
C GLN A 66 1.08 -1.39 -6.01
N ILE A 67 1.18 -0.98 -7.28
CA ILE A 67 2.00 -1.72 -8.24
C ILE A 67 3.46 -1.60 -7.78
N VAL A 68 4.17 -2.72 -7.74
CA VAL A 68 5.61 -2.76 -7.49
C VAL A 68 6.37 -3.08 -8.77
N CYS A 69 7.43 -2.29 -9.04
CA CYS A 69 8.38 -2.57 -10.10
C CYS A 69 9.76 -2.03 -9.68
N VAL A 70 10.64 -2.88 -9.23
CA VAL A 70 11.93 -2.51 -8.63
C VAL A 70 13.08 -3.28 -9.24
N SER A 71 14.27 -2.70 -9.24
CA SER A 71 15.49 -3.34 -9.72
C SER A 71 16.73 -2.69 -9.10
N ASP A 72 17.88 -3.31 -9.28
CA ASP A 72 19.20 -2.77 -8.92
C ASP A 72 19.81 -1.88 -10.03
N SER A 73 19.20 -1.82 -11.22
CA SER A 73 19.68 -1.02 -12.35
C SER A 73 18.55 -0.44 -13.19
N GLU A 74 18.79 0.77 -13.73
CA GLU A 74 17.86 1.45 -14.64
C GLU A 74 17.51 0.61 -15.87
N LYS A 75 18.47 -0.14 -16.37
CA LYS A 75 18.26 -0.99 -17.54
C LYS A 75 17.25 -2.11 -17.26
N GLU A 76 17.40 -2.80 -16.14
CA GLU A 76 16.49 -3.89 -15.78
C GLU A 76 15.14 -3.35 -15.32
N PHE A 77 15.11 -2.22 -14.59
CA PHE A 77 13.88 -1.52 -14.26
C PHE A 77 13.06 -1.17 -15.51
N THR A 78 13.69 -0.54 -16.51
CA THR A 78 13.02 -0.21 -17.77
C THR A 78 12.48 -1.45 -18.48
N LYS A 79 13.27 -2.53 -18.53
CA LYS A 79 12.85 -3.79 -19.14
C LYS A 79 11.63 -4.41 -18.41
N ARG A 80 11.62 -4.41 -17.07
CA ARG A 80 10.45 -4.87 -16.28
C ARG A 80 9.22 -4.01 -16.54
N ALA A 81 9.37 -2.68 -16.56
CA ALA A 81 8.30 -1.76 -16.88
C ALA A 81 7.68 -2.02 -18.27
N GLU A 82 8.52 -2.22 -19.29
CA GLU A 82 8.09 -2.56 -20.65
C GLU A 82 7.33 -3.90 -20.70
N ARG A 83 7.81 -4.93 -19.98
CA ARG A 83 7.15 -6.24 -19.94
C ARG A 83 5.74 -6.19 -19.37
N ILE A 84 5.50 -5.32 -18.40
CA ILE A 84 4.15 -5.11 -17.84
C ILE A 84 3.35 -4.01 -18.57
N GLY A 85 3.87 -3.49 -19.68
CA GLY A 85 3.20 -2.47 -20.49
C GLY A 85 3.03 -1.12 -19.79
N ARG A 86 3.98 -0.73 -18.92
CA ARG A 86 3.95 0.52 -18.18
C ARG A 86 5.15 1.41 -18.50
N SER A 87 4.94 2.72 -18.41
CA SER A 87 6.03 3.69 -18.50
C SER A 87 6.84 3.70 -17.20
N PRO A 88 8.20 3.67 -17.28
CA PRO A 88 9.06 3.85 -16.10
C PRO A 88 8.72 5.12 -15.29
N THR A 89 8.45 6.24 -15.99
CA THR A 89 8.07 7.50 -15.34
C THR A 89 6.74 7.39 -14.59
N GLU A 90 5.70 6.84 -15.24
CA GLU A 90 4.39 6.62 -14.61
C GLU A 90 4.49 5.71 -13.37
N LEU A 91 5.31 4.65 -13.45
CA LEU A 91 5.51 3.76 -12.32
C LEU A 91 6.18 4.46 -11.12
N ARG A 92 7.19 5.31 -11.36
CA ARG A 92 7.82 6.10 -10.30
C ARG A 92 6.86 7.11 -9.68
N GLU A 93 6.01 7.72 -10.48
CA GLU A 93 5.02 8.69 -9.99
C GLU A 93 3.91 8.04 -9.16
N ASN A 94 3.42 6.88 -9.58
CA ASN A 94 2.18 6.31 -9.08
C ASN A 94 2.33 4.97 -8.34
N GLY A 95 3.50 4.33 -8.38
CA GLY A 95 3.75 3.01 -7.79
C GLY A 95 4.84 3.02 -6.72
N VAL A 96 5.22 1.82 -6.31
CA VAL A 96 6.44 1.52 -5.55
C VAL A 96 7.47 1.04 -6.58
N ALA A 97 8.27 1.96 -7.13
CA ALA A 97 9.05 1.67 -8.33
C ALA A 97 10.39 2.40 -8.37
N GLY A 98 11.31 1.85 -9.15
CA GLY A 98 12.67 2.37 -9.34
C GLY A 98 13.73 1.56 -8.60
N MET A 99 14.72 2.23 -8.03
CA MET A 99 15.79 1.60 -7.24
C MET A 99 15.30 1.31 -5.82
N PRO A 100 16.00 0.45 -5.04
CA PRO A 100 15.57 0.08 -3.69
C PRO A 100 15.28 1.25 -2.76
N ASP A 101 16.11 2.28 -2.77
CA ASP A 101 15.93 3.49 -1.95
C ASP A 101 14.71 4.32 -2.36
N GLU A 102 14.41 4.41 -3.66
CA GLU A 102 13.18 5.05 -4.17
C GLU A 102 11.94 4.30 -3.69
N ALA A 103 11.96 2.96 -3.80
CA ALA A 103 10.86 2.09 -3.36
C ALA A 103 10.62 2.19 -1.85
N VAL A 104 11.70 2.12 -1.05
CA VAL A 104 11.62 2.26 0.41
C VAL A 104 11.08 3.63 0.79
N SER A 105 11.60 4.71 0.21
CA SER A 105 11.09 6.07 0.44
C SER A 105 9.59 6.19 0.15
N ARG A 106 9.12 5.55 -0.91
CA ARG A 106 7.68 5.54 -1.26
C ARG A 106 6.85 4.77 -0.21
N ILE A 107 7.34 3.63 0.26
CA ILE A 107 6.64 2.84 1.30
C ILE A 107 6.59 3.62 2.62
N LEU A 108 7.69 4.25 3.03
CA LEU A 108 7.73 5.08 4.23
C LEU A 108 6.79 6.29 4.14
N ALA A 109 6.65 6.91 2.97
CA ALA A 109 5.66 7.97 2.77
C ALA A 109 4.22 7.51 2.99
N PHE A 110 3.88 6.26 2.66
CA PHE A 110 2.57 5.68 3.01
C PHE A 110 2.45 5.39 4.51
N GLN A 111 3.51 4.92 5.16
CA GLN A 111 3.55 4.75 6.62
C GLN A 111 3.30 6.07 7.34
N GLU A 112 3.98 7.14 6.93
CA GLU A 112 3.77 8.51 7.46
C GLU A 112 2.35 9.04 7.18
N ALA A 113 1.72 8.57 6.09
CA ALA A 113 0.34 8.88 5.76
C ALA A 113 -0.69 8.08 6.58
N GLY A 114 -0.24 7.15 7.44
CA GLY A 114 -1.08 6.35 8.34
C GLY A 114 -1.30 4.90 7.88
N ALA A 115 -0.59 4.42 6.85
CA ALA A 115 -0.67 3.02 6.48
C ALA A 115 0.09 2.13 7.48
N THR A 116 -0.57 1.07 7.94
CA THR A 116 0.04 0.03 8.79
C THR A 116 0.29 -1.26 8.01
N ARG A 117 -0.16 -1.32 6.75
CA ARG A 117 0.02 -2.45 5.85
C ARG A 117 0.11 -1.98 4.40
N ILE A 118 1.00 -2.59 3.63
CA ILE A 118 1.07 -2.39 2.18
C ILE A 118 0.98 -3.72 1.44
N TYR A 119 0.20 -3.73 0.37
CA TYR A 119 0.11 -4.83 -0.59
C TYR A 119 0.88 -4.43 -1.85
N LEU A 120 1.93 -5.15 -2.17
CA LEU A 120 2.73 -4.94 -3.37
C LEU A 120 2.22 -5.86 -4.49
N GLN A 121 1.61 -5.26 -5.51
CA GLN A 121 1.08 -5.99 -6.65
C GLN A 121 2.17 -6.18 -7.70
N VAL A 122 2.64 -7.40 -7.87
CA VAL A 122 3.52 -7.83 -8.97
C VAL A 122 2.64 -8.14 -10.18
N LEU A 123 2.85 -7.46 -11.32
CA LEU A 123 2.04 -7.62 -12.52
C LEU A 123 2.57 -8.69 -13.48
N ASP A 124 3.86 -8.99 -13.41
CA ASP A 124 4.49 -10.08 -14.17
C ASP A 124 4.65 -11.29 -13.25
N GLU A 125 3.69 -12.20 -13.30
CA GLU A 125 3.66 -13.40 -12.45
C GLU A 125 4.77 -14.40 -12.79
N ASP A 126 5.38 -14.30 -13.99
CA ASP A 126 6.48 -15.15 -14.45
C ASP A 126 7.86 -14.60 -14.01
N ASP A 127 7.95 -13.34 -13.53
CA ASP A 127 9.21 -12.75 -13.05
C ASP A 127 9.48 -13.12 -11.58
N LEU A 128 9.86 -14.38 -11.35
CA LEU A 128 10.20 -14.86 -10.00
C LEU A 128 11.46 -14.17 -9.44
N ASP A 129 12.38 -13.74 -10.30
CA ASP A 129 13.56 -12.97 -9.88
C ASP A 129 13.16 -11.62 -9.29
N HIS A 130 12.10 -10.99 -9.81
CA HIS A 130 11.56 -9.76 -9.24
C HIS A 130 10.98 -9.97 -7.83
N VAL A 131 10.25 -11.06 -7.62
CA VAL A 131 9.71 -11.43 -6.30
C VAL A 131 10.85 -11.68 -5.31
N THR A 132 11.87 -12.43 -5.71
CA THR A 132 13.07 -12.68 -4.91
C THR A 132 13.78 -11.36 -4.57
N PHE A 133 13.96 -10.49 -5.56
CA PHE A 133 14.60 -9.18 -5.36
C PHE A 133 13.84 -8.31 -4.35
N ILE A 134 12.51 -8.27 -4.41
CA ILE A 134 11.69 -7.55 -3.41
C ILE A 134 11.94 -8.10 -2.01
N ALA A 135 11.94 -9.41 -1.85
CA ALA A 135 12.12 -10.07 -0.55
C ALA A 135 13.52 -9.85 0.04
N GLU A 136 14.56 -9.86 -0.79
CA GLU A 136 15.95 -9.78 -0.34
C GLU A 136 16.49 -8.35 -0.25
N SER A 137 16.00 -7.43 -1.09
CA SER A 137 16.55 -6.07 -1.22
C SER A 137 15.64 -4.97 -0.66
N ILE A 138 14.33 -5.19 -0.56
CA ILE A 138 13.37 -4.18 -0.09
C ILE A 138 12.89 -4.52 1.34
N ALA A 139 12.42 -5.74 1.56
CA ALA A 139 11.82 -6.12 2.83
C ALA A 139 12.75 -5.93 4.05
N PRO A 140 14.06 -6.26 3.99
CA PRO A 140 14.96 -6.04 5.13
C PRO A 140 15.14 -4.56 5.49
N LEU A 141 15.10 -3.65 4.50
CA LEU A 141 15.25 -2.21 4.72
C LEU A 141 14.06 -1.60 5.48
N LEU A 142 12.89 -2.23 5.40
CA LEU A 142 11.69 -1.82 6.12
C LEU A 142 11.65 -2.34 7.56
N GLN A 143 12.37 -3.43 7.85
CA GLN A 143 12.42 -4.04 9.19
C GLN A 143 13.48 -3.38 10.09
N GLY A 144 14.53 -2.81 9.52
CA GLY A 144 15.63 -2.17 10.26
C GLY A 144 15.28 -0.83 10.90
N GLY A 145 14.11 -0.26 10.66
CA GLY A 145 13.65 1.00 11.24
C GLY A 145 12.86 0.87 12.56
N ALA A 146 12.62 -0.35 13.03
CA ALA A 146 11.83 -0.59 14.24
C ALA A 146 12.64 -0.60 15.56
N ASP A 147 13.96 -0.57 15.48
CA ASP A 147 14.88 -0.65 16.65
C ASP A 147 15.75 0.61 16.85
N ALA A 148 15.32 1.79 16.38
CA ALA A 148 16.05 3.04 16.59
C ALA A 148 15.27 4.05 17.44
#